data_c5c00de5901c331a93b3d56adf54cf0b
#
_entry.id   c5c00de5901c331a93b3d56adf54cf0b
#
_cell.length_a   1.000
_cell.length_b   1.000
_cell.length_c   1.000
_cell.angle_alpha   90.00
_cell.angle_beta   90.00
_cell.angle_gamma   90.00
#
_symmetry.space_group_name_H-M   'P 1'
#
loop_
_entity.id
_entity.type
_entity.pdbx_description
1 polymer ?
#
loop_
_entity_poly.entity_id
_entity_poly.type
_entity_poly.pdbx_seq_one_letter_code
_entity_poly.pdbx_strand_id
1 'polypeptide(L)'
;MVDFSFTYADLEYFLLILVRISCFVYVAPFFSMSNTPRRVKIGFSIFVSYLLSMSVSRNEIVYDTLLGYTILIMKEALVGFLIGWGTQLCTLVTSFAGSIADMEVGISMLSLMDPTTRQNATFSGVFYQYIFTLYLILSGMYRYLLQALADTFTLIPVSGAVFRSDALI
;
A
#
# COMPACT_ATOMS: atom_id res chain seq x y z
N MET A 1 33.28 11.86 -9.22
CA MET A 1 32.39 13.02 -9.18
C MET A 1 31.00 12.50 -9.50
N VAL A 2 30.06 12.61 -8.59
CA VAL A 2 28.66 12.25 -8.88
C VAL A 2 28.04 13.52 -9.44
N ASP A 3 27.86 13.58 -10.76
CA ASP A 3 27.17 14.68 -11.41
C ASP A 3 25.69 14.61 -11.06
N PHE A 4 25.29 15.46 -10.14
CA PHE A 4 23.87 15.67 -9.80
C PHE A 4 23.20 16.57 -10.88
N SER A 5 23.22 16.16 -12.13
CA SER A 5 22.36 16.79 -13.13
C SER A 5 20.94 16.22 -12.97
N PHE A 6 20.13 16.83 -12.12
CA PHE A 6 18.74 16.48 -11.93
C PHE A 6 17.98 16.88 -13.21
N THR A 7 17.64 15.92 -14.02
CA THR A 7 16.93 16.13 -15.29
C THR A 7 15.42 16.07 -15.05
N TYR A 8 14.63 16.75 -15.89
CA TYR A 8 13.15 16.66 -15.81
C TYR A 8 12.65 15.22 -15.87
N ALA A 9 13.30 14.36 -16.64
CA ALA A 9 12.98 12.92 -16.70
C ALA A 9 13.17 12.20 -15.34
N ASP A 10 14.14 12.62 -14.54
CA ASP A 10 14.37 12.05 -13.20
C ASP A 10 13.24 12.41 -12.24
N LEU A 11 12.69 13.62 -12.37
CA LEU A 11 11.57 14.08 -11.56
C LEU A 11 10.28 13.35 -11.94
N GLU A 12 10.02 13.15 -13.22
CA GLU A 12 8.87 12.40 -13.71
C GLU A 12 8.91 10.95 -13.24
N TYR A 13 10.07 10.31 -13.33
CA TYR A 13 10.28 8.94 -12.84
C TYR A 13 10.07 8.84 -11.33
N PHE A 14 10.61 9.77 -10.57
CA PHE A 14 10.40 9.84 -9.13
C PHE A 14 8.93 10.02 -8.77
N LEU A 15 8.20 10.87 -9.50
CA LEU A 15 6.77 11.08 -9.27
C LEU A 15 5.95 9.81 -9.49
N LEU A 16 6.24 9.02 -10.52
CA LEU A 16 5.55 7.75 -10.76
C LEU A 16 5.78 6.75 -9.62
N ILE A 17 7.02 6.61 -9.14
CA ILE A 17 7.35 5.79 -7.97
C ILE A 17 6.59 6.29 -6.74
N LEU A 18 6.58 7.60 -6.52
CA LEU A 18 5.91 8.23 -5.38
C LEU A 18 4.40 7.98 -5.40
N VAL A 19 3.76 8.02 -6.57
CA VAL A 19 2.33 7.71 -6.71
C VAL A 19 2.05 6.26 -6.32
N ARG A 20 2.80 5.27 -6.82
CA ARG A 20 2.63 3.86 -6.48
C ARG A 20 2.76 3.64 -4.97
N ILE A 21 3.82 4.19 -4.36
CA ILE A 21 4.10 4.04 -2.93
C ILE A 21 3.07 4.76 -2.08
N SER A 22 2.68 5.98 -2.45
CA SER A 22 1.68 6.72 -1.69
C SER A 22 0.33 5.99 -1.66
N CYS A 23 -0.13 5.48 -2.81
CA CYS A 23 -1.37 4.69 -2.90
C CYS A 23 -1.28 3.43 -2.00
N PHE A 24 -0.16 2.74 -2.00
CA PHE A 24 0.06 1.59 -1.11
C PHE A 24 0.01 2.01 0.36
N VAL A 25 0.77 3.02 0.77
CA VAL A 25 0.85 3.48 2.18
C VAL A 25 -0.51 3.96 2.69
N TYR A 26 -1.34 4.55 1.84
CA TYR A 26 -2.68 4.98 2.23
C TYR A 26 -3.65 3.83 2.49
N VAL A 27 -3.47 2.68 1.85
CA VAL A 27 -4.36 1.52 1.92
C VAL A 27 -3.82 0.43 2.84
N ALA A 28 -2.51 0.23 2.89
CA ALA A 28 -1.88 -0.84 3.66
C ALA A 28 -2.17 -0.72 5.18
N PRO A 29 -2.54 -1.84 5.85
CA PRO A 29 -3.14 -1.84 7.19
C PRO A 29 -2.28 -1.20 8.27
N PHE A 30 -0.95 -1.32 8.22
CA PHE A 30 -0.05 -0.70 9.20
C PHE A 30 0.01 0.82 9.10
N PHE A 31 0.01 1.31 7.88
CA PHE A 31 0.21 2.73 7.59
C PHE A 31 -1.13 3.46 7.56
N SER A 32 -2.23 2.73 7.32
CA SER A 32 -3.58 3.29 7.19
C SER A 32 -4.27 3.60 8.52
N MET A 33 -3.65 3.32 9.67
CA MET A 33 -4.24 3.60 10.98
C MET A 33 -4.72 5.06 11.10
N SER A 34 -5.94 5.24 11.63
CA SER A 34 -6.58 6.57 11.75
C SER A 34 -5.81 7.52 12.67
N ASN A 35 -5.04 6.97 13.63
CA ASN A 35 -4.25 7.75 14.58
C ASN A 35 -2.91 8.25 14.00
N THR A 36 -2.53 7.78 12.80
CA THR A 36 -1.30 8.24 12.17
C THR A 36 -1.54 9.56 11.45
N PRO A 37 -0.86 10.65 11.81
CA PRO A 37 -1.03 11.95 11.16
C PRO A 37 -0.72 11.86 9.65
N ARG A 38 -1.52 12.52 8.83
CA ARG A 38 -1.32 12.54 7.37
C ARG A 38 0.09 12.97 6.98
N ARG A 39 0.70 13.89 7.75
CA ARG A 39 2.07 14.38 7.52
C ARG A 39 3.11 13.26 7.61
N VAL A 40 2.93 12.33 8.54
CA VAL A 40 3.83 11.17 8.72
C VAL A 40 3.70 10.22 7.52
N LYS A 41 2.48 9.95 7.05
CA LYS A 41 2.23 9.10 5.87
C LYS A 41 2.89 9.68 4.62
N ILE A 42 2.75 11.00 4.40
CA ILE A 42 3.36 11.70 3.27
C ILE A 42 4.89 11.65 3.38
N GLY A 43 5.44 12.00 4.54
CA GLY A 43 6.89 11.97 4.76
C GLY A 43 7.49 10.58 4.57
N PHE A 44 6.82 9.54 5.08
CA PHE A 44 7.22 8.15 4.90
C PHE A 44 7.17 7.74 3.42
N SER A 45 6.10 8.09 2.68
CA SER A 45 5.98 7.80 1.25
C SER A 45 7.11 8.45 0.45
N ILE A 46 7.43 9.71 0.71
CA ILE A 46 8.51 10.43 0.04
C ILE A 46 9.87 9.77 0.35
N PHE A 47 10.12 9.43 1.61
CA PHE A 47 11.37 8.80 2.03
C PHE A 47 11.59 7.44 1.37
N VAL A 48 10.56 6.57 1.38
CA VAL A 48 10.64 5.25 0.75
C VAL A 48 10.77 5.39 -0.76
N SER A 49 10.06 6.34 -1.39
CA SER A 49 10.16 6.60 -2.84
C SER A 49 11.57 7.04 -3.23
N TYR A 50 12.19 7.86 -2.41
CA TYR A 50 13.57 8.31 -2.63
C TYR A 50 14.56 7.15 -2.57
N LEU A 51 14.45 6.29 -1.55
CA LEU A 51 15.30 5.11 -1.44
C LEU A 51 15.13 4.15 -2.63
N LEU A 52 13.90 3.90 -3.04
CA LEU A 52 13.60 3.02 -4.16
C LEU A 52 14.02 3.62 -5.51
N SER A 53 13.92 4.93 -5.68
CA SER A 53 14.38 5.60 -6.91
C SER A 53 15.89 5.43 -7.15
N MET A 54 16.65 5.20 -6.08
CA MET A 54 18.09 4.91 -6.20
C MET A 54 18.38 3.42 -6.50
N SER A 55 17.46 2.53 -6.12
CA SER A 55 17.63 1.06 -6.25
C SER A 55 17.02 0.50 -7.51
N VAL A 56 15.95 1.11 -8.03
CA VAL A 56 15.23 0.63 -9.20
C VAL A 56 15.93 1.08 -10.48
N SER A 57 16.13 0.13 -11.41
CA SER A 57 16.72 0.44 -12.72
C SER A 57 15.84 1.42 -13.48
N ARG A 58 16.44 2.48 -14.02
CA ARG A 58 15.74 3.49 -14.81
C ARG A 58 15.35 2.90 -16.15
N ASN A 59 14.08 2.92 -16.45
CA ASN A 59 13.53 2.64 -17.76
C ASN A 59 13.16 3.96 -18.43
N GLU A 60 13.36 4.05 -19.73
CA GLU A 60 12.91 5.20 -20.50
C GLU A 60 11.38 5.26 -20.47
N ILE A 61 10.85 6.40 -20.06
CA ILE A 61 9.40 6.64 -20.06
C ILE A 61 9.07 7.21 -21.45
N VAL A 62 8.36 6.40 -22.25
CA VAL A 62 7.91 6.82 -23.58
C VAL A 62 6.46 7.30 -23.49
N TYR A 63 6.25 8.59 -23.70
CA TYR A 63 4.92 9.17 -23.85
C TYR A 63 4.97 10.34 -24.84
N ASP A 64 3.96 10.44 -25.70
CA ASP A 64 3.89 11.45 -26.76
C ASP A 64 3.08 12.69 -26.34
N THR A 65 2.22 12.55 -25.34
CA THR A 65 1.26 13.59 -24.93
C THR A 65 1.10 13.65 -23.42
N LEU A 66 0.69 14.81 -22.92
CA LEU A 66 0.38 15.02 -21.49
C LEU A 66 -0.70 14.02 -21.00
N LEU A 67 -1.65 13.66 -21.86
CA LEU A 67 -2.65 12.62 -21.58
C LEU A 67 -2.00 11.24 -21.39
N GLY A 68 -0.96 10.92 -22.17
CA GLY A 68 -0.19 9.67 -22.01
C GLY A 68 0.45 9.57 -20.62
N TYR A 69 1.07 10.64 -20.14
CA TYR A 69 1.65 10.68 -18.79
C TYR A 69 0.59 10.53 -17.69
N THR A 70 -0.58 11.16 -17.85
CA THR A 70 -1.69 10.99 -16.88
C THR A 70 -2.16 9.54 -16.80
N ILE A 71 -2.22 8.83 -17.93
CA ILE A 71 -2.57 7.41 -17.96
C ILE A 71 -1.51 6.57 -17.23
N LEU A 72 -0.22 6.91 -17.37
CA LEU A 72 0.85 6.24 -16.62
C LEU A 72 0.69 6.44 -15.10
N ILE A 73 0.41 7.66 -14.65
CA ILE A 73 0.11 7.95 -13.24
C ILE A 73 -1.06 7.10 -12.73
N MET A 74 -2.14 7.01 -13.51
CA MET A 74 -3.31 6.19 -13.12
C MET A 74 -2.96 4.70 -13.02
N LYS A 75 -2.17 4.17 -13.92
CA LYS A 75 -1.69 2.79 -13.88
C LYS A 75 -0.87 2.52 -12.63
N GLU A 76 0.08 3.40 -12.31
CA GLU A 76 0.92 3.30 -11.12
C GLU A 76 0.09 3.37 -9.82
N ALA A 77 -0.89 4.27 -9.78
CA ALA A 77 -1.83 4.39 -8.68
C ALA A 77 -2.64 3.11 -8.48
N LEU A 78 -3.14 2.51 -9.55
CA LEU A 78 -3.89 1.25 -9.50
C LEU A 78 -3.01 0.08 -9.00
N VAL A 79 -1.78 -0.04 -9.47
CA VAL A 79 -0.85 -1.07 -8.99
C VAL A 79 -0.61 -0.93 -7.49
N GLY A 80 -0.26 0.27 -7.02
CA GLY A 80 -0.06 0.53 -5.59
C GLY A 80 -1.31 0.27 -4.76
N PHE A 81 -2.48 0.66 -5.26
CA PHE A 81 -3.76 0.41 -4.62
C PHE A 81 -4.06 -1.09 -4.50
N LEU A 82 -3.89 -1.87 -5.57
CA LEU A 82 -4.18 -3.31 -5.57
C LEU A 82 -3.30 -4.07 -4.58
N ILE A 83 -2.01 -3.73 -4.49
CA ILE A 83 -1.09 -4.35 -3.53
C ILE A 83 -1.52 -4.00 -2.09
N GLY A 84 -1.79 -2.71 -1.82
CA GLY A 84 -2.26 -2.25 -0.52
C GLY A 84 -3.60 -2.90 -0.13
N TRP A 85 -4.52 -3.01 -1.08
CA TRP A 85 -5.82 -3.64 -0.85
C TRP A 85 -5.69 -5.15 -0.58
N GLY A 86 -4.81 -5.85 -1.29
CA GLY A 86 -4.52 -7.26 -1.01
C GLY A 86 -4.03 -7.48 0.43
N THR A 87 -3.13 -6.63 0.92
CA THR A 87 -2.67 -6.70 2.33
C THR A 87 -3.78 -6.34 3.31
N GLN A 88 -4.68 -5.42 2.96
CA GLN A 88 -5.83 -5.06 3.78
C GLN A 88 -6.83 -6.22 3.90
N LEU A 89 -7.07 -6.98 2.83
CA LEU A 89 -7.94 -8.16 2.87
C LEU A 89 -7.46 -9.18 3.90
N CYS A 90 -6.16 -9.43 4.02
CA CYS A 90 -5.61 -10.34 5.03
C CYS A 90 -5.97 -9.90 6.47
N THR A 91 -5.96 -8.60 6.73
CA THR A 91 -6.33 -8.05 8.04
C THR A 91 -7.84 -8.16 8.30
N LEU A 92 -8.65 -7.92 7.26
CA LEU A 92 -10.11 -8.04 7.34
C LEU A 92 -10.56 -9.47 7.66
N VAL A 93 -9.91 -10.48 7.09
CA VAL A 93 -10.19 -11.89 7.39
C VAL A 93 -10.02 -12.19 8.88
N THR A 94 -8.98 -11.64 9.52
CA THR A 94 -8.72 -11.83 10.95
C THR A 94 -9.83 -11.20 11.80
N SER A 95 -10.26 -9.99 11.47
CA SER A 95 -11.35 -9.31 12.16
C SER A 95 -12.69 -10.05 11.96
N PHE A 96 -12.93 -10.56 10.75
CA PHE A 96 -14.13 -11.33 10.43
C PHE A 96 -14.20 -12.64 11.23
N ALA A 97 -13.09 -13.35 11.36
CA ALA A 97 -13.01 -14.57 12.19
C ALA A 97 -13.39 -14.27 13.67
N GLY A 98 -12.93 -13.14 14.22
CA GLY A 98 -13.33 -12.69 15.56
C GLY A 98 -14.81 -12.40 15.66
N SER A 99 -15.41 -11.82 14.61
CA SER A 99 -16.85 -11.53 14.59
C SER A 99 -17.69 -12.81 14.59
N ILE A 100 -17.25 -13.87 13.89
CA ILE A 100 -17.93 -15.16 13.91
C ILE A 100 -17.86 -15.77 15.32
N ALA A 101 -16.69 -15.73 15.98
CA ALA A 101 -16.53 -16.24 17.33
C ALA A 101 -17.49 -15.51 18.33
N ASP A 102 -17.64 -14.20 18.21
CA ASP A 102 -18.58 -13.43 19.05
C ASP A 102 -20.06 -13.80 18.79
N MET A 103 -20.40 -14.15 17.55
CA MET A 103 -21.75 -14.63 17.21
C MET A 103 -22.04 -15.99 17.86
N GLU A 104 -21.09 -16.90 17.86
CA GLU A 104 -21.23 -18.22 18.48
C GLU A 104 -21.37 -18.15 20.02
N VAL A 105 -20.60 -17.24 20.64
CA VAL A 105 -20.65 -17.02 22.09
C VAL A 105 -21.87 -16.19 22.51
N GLY A 106 -22.60 -15.57 21.57
CA GLY A 106 -23.77 -14.74 21.84
C GLY A 106 -23.44 -13.32 22.35
N ILE A 107 -22.17 -12.90 22.30
CA ILE A 107 -21.70 -11.58 22.72
C ILE A 107 -21.83 -10.54 21.58
N SER A 108 -22.32 -10.95 20.43
CA SER A 108 -22.40 -10.11 19.20
C SER A 108 -23.19 -8.79 19.39
N MET A 109 -24.01 -8.68 20.44
CA MET A 109 -24.71 -7.43 20.79
C MET A 109 -23.80 -6.37 21.39
N LEU A 110 -22.60 -6.72 21.88
CA LEU A 110 -21.60 -5.78 22.38
C LEU A 110 -20.77 -5.26 21.20
N SER A 111 -21.31 -4.29 20.47
CA SER A 111 -20.52 -3.59 19.45
C SER A 111 -19.60 -2.58 20.12
N LEU A 112 -18.31 -2.69 19.84
CA LEU A 112 -17.30 -1.70 20.25
C LEU A 112 -16.94 -0.82 19.05
N MET A 113 -16.65 0.44 19.32
CA MET A 113 -16.08 1.31 18.31
C MET A 113 -14.58 1.03 18.20
N ASP A 114 -14.16 0.49 17.06
CA ASP A 114 -12.72 0.29 16.79
C ASP A 114 -12.03 1.66 16.64
N PRO A 115 -11.07 2.01 17.52
CA PRO A 115 -10.39 3.29 17.45
C PRO A 115 -9.45 3.41 16.24
N THR A 116 -9.09 2.28 15.57
CA THR A 116 -8.24 2.28 14.39
C THR A 116 -8.99 2.57 13.11
N THR A 117 -10.15 1.95 12.94
CA THR A 117 -10.97 2.10 11.73
C THR A 117 -12.15 3.06 11.92
N ARG A 118 -12.48 3.38 13.18
CA ARG A 118 -13.68 4.15 13.58
C ARG A 118 -14.99 3.50 13.14
N GLN A 119 -14.99 2.21 12.98
CA GLN A 119 -16.16 1.41 12.64
C GLN A 119 -16.63 0.63 13.87
N ASN A 120 -17.90 0.28 13.88
CA ASN A 120 -18.42 -0.64 14.88
C ASN A 120 -17.88 -2.03 14.59
N ALA A 121 -17.16 -2.60 15.52
CA ALA A 121 -16.58 -3.93 15.43
C ALA A 121 -16.97 -4.74 16.66
N THR A 122 -16.93 -6.05 16.54
CA THR A 122 -17.18 -6.95 17.66
C THR A 122 -15.95 -7.00 18.59
N PHE A 123 -16.16 -7.38 19.85
CA PHE A 123 -15.09 -7.40 20.85
C PHE A 123 -13.91 -8.28 20.42
N SER A 124 -14.19 -9.55 20.05
CA SER A 124 -13.14 -10.47 19.59
C SER A 124 -12.53 -10.05 18.25
N GLY A 125 -13.32 -9.43 17.38
CA GLY A 125 -12.81 -8.88 16.12
C GLY A 125 -11.71 -7.84 16.32
N VAL A 126 -11.94 -6.87 17.22
CA VAL A 126 -10.95 -5.84 17.59
C VAL A 126 -9.74 -6.48 18.27
N PHE A 127 -9.97 -7.40 19.21
CA PHE A 127 -8.92 -8.08 19.95
C PHE A 127 -8.00 -8.88 19.03
N TYR A 128 -8.55 -9.67 18.10
CA TYR A 128 -7.78 -10.44 17.13
C TYR A 128 -6.99 -9.54 16.18
N GLN A 129 -7.58 -8.41 15.77
CA GLN A 129 -6.88 -7.45 14.92
C GLN A 129 -5.66 -6.85 15.63
N TYR A 130 -5.76 -6.49 16.90
CA TYR A 130 -4.62 -5.99 17.68
C TYR A 130 -3.55 -7.05 17.90
N ILE A 131 -3.94 -8.29 18.25
CA ILE A 131 -2.99 -9.41 18.39
C ILE A 131 -2.27 -9.66 17.07
N PHE A 132 -3.00 -9.70 15.96
CA PHE A 132 -2.43 -9.90 14.64
C PHE A 132 -1.45 -8.78 14.27
N THR A 133 -1.81 -7.53 14.52
CA THR A 133 -0.92 -6.39 14.29
C THR A 133 0.34 -6.47 15.15
N LEU A 134 0.21 -6.81 16.44
CA LEU A 134 1.33 -7.00 17.34
C LEU A 134 2.24 -8.15 16.87
N TYR A 135 1.66 -9.27 16.46
CA TYR A 135 2.39 -10.41 15.91
C TYR A 135 3.18 -10.02 14.66
N LEU A 136 2.59 -9.28 13.74
CA LEU A 136 3.25 -8.80 12.53
C LEU A 136 4.44 -7.87 12.85
N ILE A 137 4.32 -7.03 13.88
CA ILE A 137 5.41 -6.15 14.32
C ILE A 137 6.53 -6.97 14.96
N LEU A 138 6.22 -7.87 15.89
CA LEU A 138 7.20 -8.69 16.61
C LEU A 138 7.94 -9.65 15.69
N SER A 139 7.24 -10.25 14.72
CA SER A 139 7.84 -11.15 13.72
C SER A 139 8.66 -10.42 12.65
N GLY A 140 8.59 -9.09 12.60
CA GLY A 140 9.27 -8.29 11.59
C GLY A 140 8.66 -8.43 10.17
N MET A 141 7.45 -8.97 10.05
CA MET A 141 6.80 -9.20 8.76
C MET A 141 6.50 -7.92 7.99
N TYR A 142 6.46 -6.75 8.65
CA TYR A 142 6.37 -5.46 7.97
C TYR A 142 7.50 -5.21 6.97
N ARG A 143 8.69 -5.80 7.20
CA ARG A 143 9.83 -5.74 6.26
C ARG A 143 9.51 -6.46 4.96
N TYR A 144 8.86 -7.64 5.05
CA TYR A 144 8.47 -8.41 3.87
C TYR A 144 7.39 -7.67 3.06
N LEU A 145 6.51 -6.90 3.70
CA LEU A 145 5.56 -6.05 2.98
C LEU A 145 6.25 -4.94 2.18
N LEU A 146 7.27 -4.31 2.78
CA LEU A 146 8.06 -3.30 2.06
C LEU A 146 8.93 -3.93 0.97
N GLN A 147 9.49 -5.12 1.22
CA GLN A 147 10.24 -5.86 0.22
C GLN A 147 9.33 -6.27 -0.94
N ALA A 148 8.14 -6.84 -0.67
CA ALA A 148 7.16 -7.17 -1.70
C ALA A 148 6.79 -5.95 -2.55
N LEU A 149 6.64 -4.77 -1.93
CA LEU A 149 6.42 -3.52 -2.66
C LEU A 149 7.61 -3.17 -3.56
N ALA A 150 8.84 -3.34 -3.09
CA ALA A 150 10.05 -3.11 -3.89
C ALA A 150 10.15 -4.13 -5.04
N ASP A 151 9.85 -5.41 -4.78
CA ASP A 151 9.87 -6.47 -5.78
C ASP A 151 8.81 -6.26 -6.87
N THR A 152 7.73 -5.51 -6.59
CA THR A 152 6.77 -5.17 -7.65
C THR A 152 7.36 -4.29 -8.75
N PHE A 153 8.40 -3.51 -8.46
CA PHE A 153 9.09 -2.72 -9.49
C PHE A 153 9.95 -3.58 -10.42
N THR A 154 10.35 -4.77 -9.98
CA THR A 154 11.06 -5.74 -10.83
C THR A 154 10.09 -6.54 -11.69
N LEU A 155 8.91 -6.88 -11.15
CA LEU A 155 7.85 -7.62 -11.86
C LEU A 155 7.08 -6.73 -12.84
N ILE A 156 6.75 -5.52 -12.40
CA ILE A 156 6.01 -4.52 -13.17
C ILE A 156 6.85 -3.25 -13.16
N PRO A 157 7.78 -3.10 -14.12
CA PRO A 157 8.62 -1.91 -14.19
C PRO A 157 7.77 -0.65 -14.33
N VAL A 158 8.33 0.49 -13.91
CA VAL A 158 7.65 1.79 -13.98
C VAL A 158 7.22 2.01 -15.43
N SER A 159 6.00 2.42 -15.66
CA SER A 159 5.31 2.54 -16.96
C SER A 159 4.94 1.20 -17.66
N GLY A 160 5.41 0.05 -17.18
CA GLY A 160 5.20 -1.26 -17.81
C GLY A 160 3.87 -1.95 -17.47
N ALA A 161 2.99 -1.35 -16.67
CA ALA A 161 1.71 -1.95 -16.33
C ALA A 161 0.79 -2.04 -17.57
N VAL A 162 0.60 -3.27 -18.08
CA VAL A 162 -0.32 -3.57 -19.19
C VAL A 162 -1.56 -4.25 -18.62
N PHE A 163 -2.66 -3.54 -18.55
CA PHE A 163 -3.97 -4.13 -18.25
C PHE A 163 -4.57 -4.68 -19.54
N ARG A 164 -4.38 -5.98 -19.78
CA ARG A 164 -4.99 -6.67 -20.92
C ARG A 164 -6.42 -7.05 -20.59
N SER A 165 -7.35 -6.63 -21.41
CA SER A 165 -8.76 -7.03 -21.30
C SER A 165 -8.97 -8.54 -21.54
N ASP A 166 -8.01 -9.19 -22.19
CA ASP A 166 -8.08 -10.63 -22.56
C ASP A 166 -7.82 -11.56 -21.35
N ALA A 167 -7.41 -11.04 -20.20
CA ALA A 167 -7.19 -11.84 -18.99
C ALA A 167 -8.47 -12.11 -18.17
N LEU A 168 -9.63 -11.60 -18.65
CA LEU A 168 -10.94 -11.75 -18.02
C LEU A 168 -11.87 -12.76 -18.72
N ILE A 169 -11.35 -13.52 -19.70
CA ILE A 169 -12.09 -14.58 -20.39
C ILE A 169 -11.54 -15.94 -20.01
#